data_f88be3afd217b5efa70c5c35e0fb4536
#
_entry.id   f88be3afd217b5efa70c5c35e0fb4536
#
_cell.length_a   1.000
_cell.length_b   1.000
_cell.length_c   1.000
_cell.angle_alpha   90.00
_cell.angle_beta   90.00
_cell.angle_gamma   90.00
#
_symmetry.space_group_name_H-M   'P 1'
#
loop_
_entity.id
_entity.type
_entity.pdbx_description
1 polymer ?
#
loop_
_entity_poly.entity_id
_entity_poly.type
_entity_poly.pdbx_seq_one_letter_code
_entity_poly.pdbx_strand_id
1 'polypeptide(L)'
;MGHQLRAQFANAHQDVLLLDAGDRAAIEGYLLARDLVSDGELPSRVERAGAGNMNLTLRVSLRSRSLILKQGRPWVEQYDHIAAPWERTVIEGQFYEAVRSVRAVSGRMPELLAIDRKNHVLVLEDAGSTGDFTSMYEDRRISQPDLTELLDWLSALGSVTIPDQWQRRFANRAMRDLNHEHIFSLPLAAQNGLDLDRITEGLACAAAELKRDRAYCWHVSELGTAYLWDGGALVHGDYFPGSWVRAADGIRIIDPEFCFLGVREFDYGVMLAHLALARAGVEAARQVLAASDREHLMDTMVLGFAGVEITRRLIGVAQLPLPYGIDTKRHLLDVSRSLVLAPERRLACWS
;
A
#
# COMPACT_ATOMS: atom_id res chain seq x y z
N MET A 1 -0.98 -19.92 18.28
CA MET A 1 -1.78 -18.67 18.47
C MET A 1 -2.73 -18.39 17.29
N GLY A 2 -2.33 -18.51 16.04
CA GLY A 2 -3.18 -18.18 14.89
C GLY A 2 -4.48 -18.99 14.77
N HIS A 3 -4.45 -20.29 14.98
CA HIS A 3 -5.65 -21.11 15.05
C HIS A 3 -6.66 -20.64 16.12
N GLN A 4 -6.20 -19.94 17.13
CA GLN A 4 -7.03 -19.46 18.24
C GLN A 4 -7.86 -18.23 17.84
N LEU A 5 -7.30 -17.27 17.11
CA LEU A 5 -8.05 -16.09 16.60
C LEU A 5 -9.11 -16.50 15.59
N ARG A 6 -8.79 -17.40 14.66
CA ARG A 6 -9.77 -17.93 13.69
C ARG A 6 -10.93 -18.64 14.37
N ALA A 7 -10.63 -19.52 15.35
CA ALA A 7 -11.66 -20.26 16.08
C ALA A 7 -12.54 -19.33 16.93
N GLN A 8 -11.93 -18.35 17.62
CA GLN A 8 -12.65 -17.34 18.39
C GLN A 8 -13.58 -16.50 17.50
N PHE A 9 -13.07 -16.05 16.34
CA PHE A 9 -13.86 -15.28 15.40
C PHE A 9 -15.03 -16.10 14.82
N ALA A 10 -14.78 -17.33 14.36
CA ALA A 10 -15.83 -18.20 13.82
C ALA A 10 -16.94 -18.48 14.85
N ASN A 11 -16.59 -18.64 16.13
CA ASN A 11 -17.56 -18.82 17.19
C ASN A 11 -18.37 -17.54 17.49
N ALA A 12 -17.75 -16.37 17.42
CA ALA A 12 -18.41 -15.09 17.69
C ALA A 12 -19.25 -14.57 16.51
N HIS A 13 -18.94 -15.00 15.28
CA HIS A 13 -19.52 -14.49 14.03
C HIS A 13 -19.96 -15.64 13.10
N GLN A 14 -20.83 -16.51 13.61
CA GLN A 14 -21.33 -17.70 12.88
C GLN A 14 -22.09 -17.35 11.59
N ASP A 15 -22.58 -16.14 11.47
CA ASP A 15 -23.32 -15.63 10.32
C ASP A 15 -22.43 -14.96 9.24
N VAL A 16 -21.10 -14.91 9.45
CA VAL A 16 -20.13 -14.38 8.52
C VAL A 16 -19.49 -15.51 7.72
N LEU A 17 -19.59 -15.42 6.39
CA LEU A 17 -18.92 -16.36 5.49
C LEU A 17 -17.42 -16.05 5.45
N LEU A 18 -16.58 -17.03 5.81
CA LEU A 18 -15.14 -16.98 5.57
C LEU A 18 -14.82 -17.76 4.29
N LEU A 19 -14.34 -17.05 3.27
CA LEU A 19 -13.92 -17.67 2.01
C LEU A 19 -12.67 -18.54 2.24
N ASP A 20 -12.56 -19.63 1.50
CA ASP A 20 -11.38 -20.49 1.49
C ASP A 20 -11.05 -20.92 0.05
N ALA A 21 -9.77 -20.83 -0.33
CA ALA A 21 -9.33 -21.23 -1.69
C ALA A 21 -9.62 -22.72 -1.99
N GLY A 22 -9.66 -23.57 -0.96
CA GLY A 22 -9.96 -25.00 -1.07
C GLY A 22 -11.46 -25.31 -1.18
N ASP A 23 -12.33 -24.36 -0.82
CA ASP A 23 -13.80 -24.55 -0.86
C ASP A 23 -14.40 -23.87 -2.09
N ARG A 24 -14.19 -24.49 -3.24
CA ARG A 24 -14.73 -24.01 -4.53
C ARG A 24 -16.24 -23.94 -4.54
N ALA A 25 -16.94 -24.89 -3.87
CA ALA A 25 -18.39 -24.93 -3.86
C ALA A 25 -18.99 -23.75 -3.08
N ALA A 26 -18.37 -23.39 -1.94
CA ALA A 26 -18.79 -22.22 -1.19
C ALA A 26 -18.56 -20.91 -2.00
N ILE A 27 -17.45 -20.81 -2.74
CA ILE A 27 -17.16 -19.64 -3.59
C ILE A 27 -18.18 -19.55 -4.74
N GLU A 28 -18.50 -20.66 -5.38
CA GLU A 28 -19.52 -20.72 -6.44
C GLU A 28 -20.89 -20.28 -5.90
N GLY A 29 -21.34 -20.87 -4.79
CA GLY A 29 -22.60 -20.48 -4.14
C GLY A 29 -22.62 -19.00 -3.73
N TYR A 30 -21.46 -18.46 -3.27
CA TYR A 30 -21.32 -17.06 -2.94
C TYR A 30 -21.49 -16.15 -4.17
N LEU A 31 -20.90 -16.50 -5.31
CA LEU A 31 -20.98 -15.72 -6.54
C LEU A 31 -22.38 -15.78 -7.17
N LEU A 32 -23.01 -16.98 -7.19
CA LEU A 32 -24.38 -17.15 -7.67
C LEU A 32 -25.39 -16.36 -6.83
N ALA A 33 -25.30 -16.41 -5.50
CA ALA A 33 -26.20 -15.70 -4.60
C ALA A 33 -26.13 -14.16 -4.74
N ARG A 34 -25.17 -13.62 -5.51
CA ARG A 34 -24.96 -12.19 -5.77
C ARG A 34 -25.10 -11.82 -7.24
N ASP A 35 -25.57 -12.71 -8.07
CA ASP A 35 -25.71 -12.50 -9.52
C ASP A 35 -24.38 -12.08 -10.20
N LEU A 36 -23.25 -12.49 -9.63
CA LEU A 36 -21.90 -12.19 -10.17
C LEU A 36 -21.47 -13.19 -11.24
N VAL A 37 -22.13 -14.34 -11.29
CA VAL A 37 -21.98 -15.37 -12.31
C VAL A 37 -23.37 -15.87 -12.70
N SER A 38 -23.51 -16.32 -13.95
CA SER A 38 -24.75 -16.93 -14.44
C SER A 38 -24.81 -18.42 -14.13
N ASP A 39 -26.01 -19.00 -14.15
CA ASP A 39 -26.19 -20.45 -14.10
C ASP A 39 -25.36 -21.14 -15.21
N GLY A 40 -24.42 -22.00 -14.80
CA GLY A 40 -23.51 -22.67 -15.73
C GLY A 40 -22.18 -21.96 -15.99
N GLU A 41 -21.97 -20.72 -15.48
CA GLU A 41 -20.67 -20.06 -15.46
C GLU A 41 -19.90 -20.44 -14.19
N LEU A 42 -19.52 -21.73 -14.10
CA LEU A 42 -18.87 -22.25 -12.88
C LEU A 42 -17.38 -21.87 -12.82
N PRO A 43 -16.83 -21.63 -11.59
CA PRO A 43 -15.40 -21.46 -11.41
C PRO A 43 -14.62 -22.69 -11.93
N SER A 44 -13.73 -22.50 -12.87
CA SER A 44 -12.83 -23.55 -13.38
C SER A 44 -11.63 -23.73 -12.44
N ARG A 45 -11.15 -22.62 -11.86
CA ARG A 45 -10.02 -22.59 -10.95
C ARG A 45 -10.21 -21.50 -9.89
N VAL A 46 -9.78 -21.80 -8.68
CA VAL A 46 -9.66 -20.84 -7.57
C VAL A 46 -8.25 -20.94 -7.02
N GLU A 47 -7.56 -19.81 -6.95
CA GLU A 47 -6.20 -19.75 -6.43
C GLU A 47 -5.94 -18.46 -5.66
N ARG A 48 -4.96 -18.46 -4.78
CA ARG A 48 -4.51 -17.22 -4.14
C ARG A 48 -3.90 -16.30 -5.19
N ALA A 49 -4.28 -15.04 -5.19
CA ALA A 49 -3.76 -14.02 -6.10
C ALA A 49 -2.73 -13.15 -5.38
N GLY A 50 -1.52 -13.10 -5.98
CA GLY A 50 -0.44 -12.27 -5.45
C GLY A 50 0.15 -12.73 -4.11
N ALA A 51 1.15 -12.00 -3.63
CA ALA A 51 1.81 -12.19 -2.34
C ALA A 51 1.22 -11.29 -1.24
N GLY A 52 -0.02 -10.83 -1.39
CA GLY A 52 -0.68 -9.93 -0.46
C GLY A 52 -0.70 -10.46 0.96
N ASN A 53 -0.26 -9.64 1.92
CA ASN A 53 -0.05 -10.05 3.30
C ASN A 53 -1.29 -9.83 4.16
N MET A 54 -2.07 -8.79 3.89
CA MET A 54 -3.12 -8.29 4.78
C MET A 54 -4.44 -9.04 4.60
N ASN A 55 -4.87 -9.28 3.35
CA ASN A 55 -6.18 -9.85 3.02
C ASN A 55 -6.06 -11.24 2.42
N LEU A 56 -7.14 -12.04 2.53
CA LEU A 56 -7.31 -13.16 1.61
C LEU A 56 -7.68 -12.58 0.23
N THR A 57 -6.81 -12.79 -0.74
CA THR A 57 -7.07 -12.42 -2.14
C THR A 57 -7.11 -13.68 -2.99
N LEU A 58 -8.24 -13.90 -3.66
CA LEU A 58 -8.47 -15.06 -4.52
C LEU A 58 -8.70 -14.62 -5.96
N ARG A 59 -8.04 -15.28 -6.91
CA ARG A 59 -8.39 -15.26 -8.32
C ARG A 59 -9.34 -16.40 -8.61
N VAL A 60 -10.51 -16.08 -9.12
CA VAL A 60 -11.52 -17.03 -9.55
C VAL A 60 -11.61 -17.01 -11.06
N SER A 61 -11.08 -18.05 -11.70
CA SER A 61 -11.14 -18.18 -13.16
C SER A 61 -12.48 -18.76 -13.57
N LEU A 62 -13.20 -18.06 -14.43
CA LEU A 62 -14.42 -18.48 -15.09
C LEU A 62 -14.09 -18.89 -16.53
N ARG A 63 -15.09 -19.28 -17.32
CA ARG A 63 -14.88 -19.73 -18.71
C ARG A 63 -14.32 -18.63 -19.63
N SER A 64 -14.80 -17.39 -19.47
CA SER A 64 -14.47 -16.27 -20.37
C SER A 64 -13.74 -15.12 -19.68
N ARG A 65 -13.68 -15.11 -18.36
CA ARG A 65 -13.10 -14.03 -17.55
C ARG A 65 -12.58 -14.57 -16.21
N SER A 66 -11.88 -13.74 -15.47
CA SER A 66 -11.58 -13.99 -14.07
C SER A 66 -12.01 -12.83 -13.17
N LEU A 67 -12.20 -13.15 -11.90
CA LEU A 67 -12.58 -12.21 -10.85
C LEU A 67 -11.53 -12.24 -9.75
N ILE A 68 -11.36 -11.10 -9.08
CA ILE A 68 -10.59 -11.02 -7.84
C ILE A 68 -11.57 -10.86 -6.67
N LEU A 69 -11.53 -11.80 -5.74
CA LEU A 69 -12.25 -11.73 -4.47
C LEU A 69 -11.26 -11.39 -3.37
N LYS A 70 -11.47 -10.26 -2.70
CA LYS A 70 -10.61 -9.80 -1.62
C LYS A 70 -11.43 -9.77 -0.32
N GLN A 71 -11.03 -10.54 0.70
CA GLN A 71 -11.73 -10.59 1.99
C GLN A 71 -10.84 -10.06 3.10
N GLY A 72 -11.32 -9.01 3.78
CA GLY A 72 -10.77 -8.55 5.05
C GLY A 72 -11.11 -9.54 6.17
N ARG A 73 -10.11 -9.82 7.00
CA ARG A 73 -10.25 -10.67 8.19
C ARG A 73 -9.72 -9.92 9.41
N PRO A 74 -10.15 -10.21 10.63
CA PRO A 74 -9.68 -9.51 11.82
C PRO A 74 -8.25 -9.90 12.22
N TRP A 75 -7.47 -10.39 11.26
CA TRP A 75 -6.03 -10.69 11.36
C TRP A 75 -5.33 -10.40 10.03
N VAL A 76 -4.01 -10.31 10.08
CA VAL A 76 -3.16 -10.29 8.89
C VAL A 76 -3.13 -11.69 8.28
N GLU A 77 -3.54 -11.86 7.03
CA GLU A 77 -3.73 -13.19 6.42
C GLU A 77 -2.46 -14.04 6.42
N GLN A 78 -1.29 -13.40 6.22
CA GLN A 78 -0.01 -14.10 6.27
C GLN A 78 0.45 -14.38 7.71
N TYR A 79 -0.01 -13.58 8.68
CA TYR A 79 0.40 -13.64 10.09
C TYR A 79 -0.84 -13.63 10.98
N ASP A 80 -1.57 -14.74 10.99
CA ASP A 80 -2.89 -14.89 11.62
C ASP A 80 -2.91 -14.73 13.17
N HIS A 81 -1.74 -14.48 13.77
CA HIS A 81 -1.57 -14.08 15.16
C HIS A 81 -1.54 -12.56 15.37
N ILE A 82 -1.48 -11.79 14.27
CA ILE A 82 -1.49 -10.32 14.31
C ILE A 82 -2.91 -9.85 13.97
N ALA A 83 -3.51 -9.11 14.91
CA ALA A 83 -4.82 -8.51 14.69
C ALA A 83 -4.76 -7.41 13.63
N ALA A 84 -5.81 -7.29 12.81
CA ALA A 84 -5.94 -6.23 11.81
C ALA A 84 -7.41 -5.77 11.69
N PRO A 85 -7.68 -4.49 11.42
CA PRO A 85 -9.04 -4.00 11.19
C PRO A 85 -9.67 -4.74 9.99
N TRP A 86 -10.80 -5.39 10.18
CA TRP A 86 -11.42 -6.19 9.12
C TRP A 86 -12.28 -5.35 8.15
N GLU A 87 -12.67 -4.13 8.56
CA GLU A 87 -13.40 -3.18 7.72
C GLU A 87 -12.56 -2.62 6.55
N ARG A 88 -11.25 -2.86 6.53
CA ARG A 88 -10.34 -2.30 5.52
C ARG A 88 -10.75 -2.59 4.08
N THR A 89 -11.29 -3.78 3.76
CA THR A 89 -11.81 -4.07 2.41
C THR A 89 -13.09 -3.32 2.08
N VAL A 90 -13.93 -3.03 3.08
CA VAL A 90 -15.11 -2.19 2.89
C VAL A 90 -14.70 -0.74 2.61
N ILE A 91 -13.67 -0.24 3.30
CA ILE A 91 -13.13 1.11 3.07
C ILE A 91 -12.46 1.17 1.70
N GLU A 92 -11.70 0.14 1.32
CA GLU A 92 -11.16 -0.01 -0.03
C GLU A 92 -12.26 0.04 -1.09
N GLY A 93 -13.35 -0.70 -0.91
CA GLY A 93 -14.49 -0.64 -1.82
C GLY A 93 -15.13 0.75 -1.90
N GLN A 94 -15.18 1.49 -0.77
CA GLN A 94 -15.66 2.89 -0.77
C GLN A 94 -14.74 3.82 -1.56
N PHE A 95 -13.42 3.56 -1.59
CA PHE A 95 -12.51 4.30 -2.46
C PHE A 95 -12.89 4.13 -3.93
N TYR A 96 -13.09 2.89 -4.38
CA TYR A 96 -13.55 2.61 -5.76
C TYR A 96 -14.89 3.31 -6.06
N GLU A 97 -15.85 3.29 -5.13
CA GLU A 97 -17.12 4.02 -5.28
C GLU A 97 -16.90 5.53 -5.43
N ALA A 98 -16.02 6.11 -4.60
CA ALA A 98 -15.76 7.55 -4.58
C ALA A 98 -15.10 8.06 -5.86
N VAL A 99 -14.17 7.29 -6.43
CA VAL A 99 -13.44 7.69 -7.65
C VAL A 99 -14.14 7.30 -8.95
N ARG A 100 -15.26 6.57 -8.88
CA ARG A 100 -15.94 5.96 -10.05
C ARG A 100 -16.26 6.96 -11.16
N SER A 101 -16.65 8.17 -10.80
CA SER A 101 -16.98 9.22 -11.77
C SER A 101 -15.76 9.96 -12.33
N VAL A 102 -14.59 9.81 -11.71
CA VAL A 102 -13.35 10.47 -12.14
C VAL A 102 -12.56 9.52 -13.03
N ARG A 103 -12.84 9.57 -14.33
CA ARG A 103 -12.28 8.64 -15.33
C ARG A 103 -10.74 8.60 -15.34
N ALA A 104 -10.08 9.71 -15.06
CA ALA A 104 -8.62 9.77 -14.97
C ALA A 104 -8.06 8.89 -13.83
N VAL A 105 -8.86 8.62 -12.79
CA VAL A 105 -8.52 7.72 -11.68
C VAL A 105 -9.09 6.33 -11.93
N SER A 106 -10.43 6.22 -12.06
CA SER A 106 -11.12 4.93 -12.15
C SER A 106 -10.74 4.12 -13.40
N GLY A 107 -10.41 4.78 -14.52
CA GLY A 107 -9.99 4.11 -15.74
C GLY A 107 -8.63 3.39 -15.65
N ARG A 108 -7.88 3.66 -14.57
CA ARG A 108 -6.60 2.99 -14.27
C ARG A 108 -6.69 2.15 -13.00
N MET A 109 -7.87 1.68 -12.68
CA MET A 109 -8.13 0.76 -11.57
C MET A 109 -8.98 -0.40 -12.07
N PRO A 110 -8.94 -1.57 -11.43
CA PRO A 110 -9.90 -2.64 -11.69
C PRO A 110 -11.33 -2.15 -11.48
N GLU A 111 -12.27 -2.67 -12.24
CA GLU A 111 -13.68 -2.36 -12.02
C GLU A 111 -14.18 -2.99 -10.71
N LEU A 112 -14.87 -2.18 -9.91
CA LEU A 112 -15.58 -2.67 -8.73
C LEU A 112 -16.90 -3.31 -9.15
N LEU A 113 -17.03 -4.62 -8.94
CA LEU A 113 -18.23 -5.39 -9.28
C LEU A 113 -19.20 -5.49 -8.10
N ALA A 114 -18.69 -5.70 -6.88
CA ALA A 114 -19.52 -5.77 -5.68
C ALA A 114 -18.75 -5.47 -4.39
N ILE A 115 -19.48 -4.94 -3.39
CA ILE A 115 -19.03 -4.84 -1.99
C ILE A 115 -20.01 -5.61 -1.10
N ASP A 116 -19.53 -6.63 -0.45
CA ASP A 116 -20.28 -7.33 0.58
C ASP A 116 -19.84 -6.83 1.96
N ARG A 117 -20.58 -5.89 2.51
CA ARG A 117 -20.27 -5.26 3.80
C ARG A 117 -20.45 -6.23 4.97
N LYS A 118 -21.30 -7.23 4.84
CA LYS A 118 -21.53 -8.22 5.89
C LYS A 118 -20.36 -9.18 6.04
N ASN A 119 -19.86 -9.68 4.92
CA ASN A 119 -18.77 -10.66 4.88
C ASN A 119 -17.41 -10.03 4.63
N HIS A 120 -17.34 -8.69 4.57
CA HIS A 120 -16.12 -7.92 4.27
C HIS A 120 -15.41 -8.41 3.00
N VAL A 121 -16.20 -8.69 1.95
CA VAL A 121 -15.68 -9.15 0.65
C VAL A 121 -15.85 -8.05 -0.38
N LEU A 122 -14.77 -7.81 -1.10
CA LEU A 122 -14.71 -6.97 -2.28
C LEU A 122 -14.57 -7.87 -3.50
N VAL A 123 -15.38 -7.65 -4.53
CA VAL A 123 -15.28 -8.35 -5.81
C VAL A 123 -14.89 -7.37 -6.90
N LEU A 124 -13.77 -7.63 -7.53
CA LEU A 124 -13.17 -6.80 -8.57
C LEU A 124 -13.05 -7.58 -9.86
N GLU A 125 -13.01 -6.86 -10.97
CA GLU A 125 -12.48 -7.37 -12.22
C GLU A 125 -11.02 -7.83 -12.02
N ASP A 126 -10.63 -8.92 -12.67
CA ASP A 126 -9.22 -9.28 -12.78
C ASP A 126 -8.58 -8.47 -13.91
N ALA A 127 -7.69 -7.57 -13.57
CA ALA A 127 -6.99 -6.73 -14.54
C ALA A 127 -6.05 -7.52 -15.47
N GLY A 128 -5.98 -8.84 -15.34
CA GLY A 128 -5.11 -9.68 -16.18
C GLY A 128 -3.63 -9.31 -16.04
N SER A 129 -3.19 -8.97 -14.82
CA SER A 129 -1.85 -8.49 -14.55
C SER A 129 -0.77 -9.45 -14.99
N THR A 130 0.26 -8.93 -15.64
CA THR A 130 1.50 -9.65 -16.02
C THR A 130 2.60 -9.50 -14.96
N GLY A 131 2.31 -8.85 -13.84
CA GLY A 131 3.20 -8.57 -12.72
C GLY A 131 3.05 -7.14 -12.21
N ASP A 132 3.65 -6.87 -11.07
CA ASP A 132 3.73 -5.54 -10.49
C ASP A 132 5.08 -4.86 -10.84
N PHE A 133 5.29 -3.67 -10.27
CA PHE A 133 6.52 -2.91 -10.51
C PHE A 133 7.64 -3.22 -9.50
N THR A 134 7.51 -4.24 -8.65
CA THR A 134 8.58 -4.59 -7.69
C THR A 134 9.86 -5.06 -8.38
N SER A 135 9.79 -5.54 -9.64
CA SER A 135 10.97 -5.84 -10.44
C SER A 135 11.92 -4.64 -10.59
N MET A 136 11.42 -3.40 -10.42
CA MET A 136 12.26 -2.20 -10.50
C MET A 136 13.39 -2.17 -9.45
N TYR A 137 13.26 -2.89 -8.32
CA TYR A 137 14.35 -2.97 -7.34
C TYR A 137 15.56 -3.76 -7.84
N GLU A 138 15.33 -4.71 -8.75
CA GLU A 138 16.40 -5.47 -9.43
C GLU A 138 16.87 -4.73 -10.67
N ASP A 139 15.92 -4.27 -11.49
CA ASP A 139 16.17 -3.59 -12.78
C ASP A 139 16.78 -2.19 -12.60
N ARG A 140 16.62 -1.57 -11.42
CA ARG A 140 17.09 -0.21 -11.06
C ARG A 140 16.59 0.87 -12.02
N ARG A 141 15.39 0.72 -12.54
CA ARG A 141 14.81 1.64 -13.51
C ARG A 141 13.29 1.60 -13.51
N ILE A 142 12.71 2.69 -13.94
CA ILE A 142 11.33 2.82 -14.36
C ILE A 142 11.33 3.48 -15.75
N SER A 143 10.45 3.09 -16.64
CA SER A 143 10.35 3.76 -17.95
C SER A 143 9.72 5.14 -17.80
N GLN A 144 10.10 6.07 -18.70
CA GLN A 144 9.53 7.41 -18.70
C GLN A 144 8.00 7.41 -18.89
N PRO A 145 7.42 6.63 -19.82
CA PRO A 145 5.97 6.55 -19.95
C PRO A 145 5.29 6.03 -18.67
N ASP A 146 5.82 4.97 -18.04
CA ASP A 146 5.26 4.42 -16.81
C ASP A 146 5.26 5.46 -15.68
N LEU A 147 6.38 6.17 -15.51
CA LEU A 147 6.50 7.21 -14.49
C LEU A 147 5.50 8.35 -14.70
N THR A 148 5.34 8.78 -15.95
CA THR A 148 4.37 9.82 -16.31
C THR A 148 2.95 9.36 -15.98
N GLU A 149 2.60 8.13 -16.37
CA GLU A 149 1.27 7.56 -16.14
C GLU A 149 0.94 7.46 -14.65
N LEU A 150 1.91 7.08 -13.81
CA LEU A 150 1.77 7.01 -12.36
C LEU A 150 1.59 8.41 -11.73
N LEU A 151 2.34 9.41 -12.20
CA LEU A 151 2.23 10.79 -11.73
C LEU A 151 0.91 11.44 -12.14
N ASP A 152 0.45 11.18 -13.36
CA ASP A 152 -0.85 11.67 -13.87
C ASP A 152 -2.00 11.10 -13.03
N TRP A 153 -1.89 9.83 -12.61
CA TRP A 153 -2.88 9.22 -11.72
C TRP A 153 -2.90 9.88 -10.34
N LEU A 154 -1.73 10.14 -9.72
CA LEU A 154 -1.64 10.86 -8.42
C LEU A 154 -2.23 12.27 -8.51
N SER A 155 -1.90 12.99 -9.57
CA SER A 155 -2.47 14.33 -9.82
C SER A 155 -3.99 14.27 -9.94
N ALA A 156 -4.51 13.31 -10.71
CA ALA A 156 -5.95 13.11 -10.87
C ALA A 156 -6.63 12.72 -9.54
N LEU A 157 -6.01 11.87 -8.72
CA LEU A 157 -6.51 11.49 -7.40
C LEU A 157 -6.64 12.72 -6.49
N GLY A 158 -5.64 13.61 -6.51
CA GLY A 158 -5.65 14.86 -5.74
C GLY A 158 -6.78 15.81 -6.09
N SER A 159 -7.40 15.66 -7.27
CA SER A 159 -8.55 16.46 -7.72
C SER A 159 -9.91 15.86 -7.33
N VAL A 160 -9.93 14.65 -6.76
CA VAL A 160 -11.16 13.98 -6.33
C VAL A 160 -11.78 14.72 -5.15
N THR A 161 -13.00 15.18 -5.31
CA THR A 161 -13.75 15.82 -4.21
C THR A 161 -14.64 14.79 -3.53
N ILE A 162 -14.43 14.62 -2.22
CA ILE A 162 -15.26 13.75 -1.40
C ILE A 162 -16.41 14.54 -0.77
N PRO A 163 -17.67 14.18 -1.04
CA PRO A 163 -18.83 14.83 -0.42
C PRO A 163 -18.76 14.77 1.12
N ASP A 164 -19.21 15.83 1.81
CA ASP A 164 -19.13 15.95 3.29
C ASP A 164 -19.72 14.73 4.02
N GLN A 165 -20.84 14.20 3.49
CA GLN A 165 -21.52 13.03 4.05
C GLN A 165 -20.65 11.74 3.96
N TRP A 166 -19.60 11.72 3.13
CA TRP A 166 -18.68 10.59 2.96
C TRP A 166 -17.36 10.79 3.70
N GLN A 167 -17.02 11.99 4.13
CA GLN A 167 -15.72 12.29 4.77
C GLN A 167 -15.44 11.38 5.96
N ARG A 168 -16.47 11.14 6.82
CA ARG A 168 -16.31 10.24 7.98
C ARG A 168 -15.97 8.80 7.61
N ARG A 169 -16.34 8.35 6.40
CA ARG A 169 -16.05 6.99 5.91
C ARG A 169 -14.56 6.83 5.61
N PHE A 170 -13.89 7.91 5.20
CA PHE A 170 -12.47 7.96 4.90
C PHE A 170 -11.61 8.43 6.08
N ALA A 171 -12.15 8.50 7.28
CA ALA A 171 -11.31 8.70 8.46
C ALA A 171 -10.32 7.55 8.66
N ASN A 172 -10.76 6.31 8.37
CA ASN A 172 -9.96 5.07 8.40
C ASN A 172 -9.00 4.96 9.58
N ARG A 173 -9.45 5.41 10.77
CA ARG A 173 -8.55 5.66 11.91
C ARG A 173 -7.78 4.41 12.32
N ALA A 174 -8.43 3.25 12.40
CA ALA A 174 -7.77 2.03 12.81
C ALA A 174 -6.63 1.60 11.86
N MET A 175 -6.81 1.77 10.54
CA MET A 175 -5.74 1.50 9.58
C MET A 175 -4.68 2.60 9.57
N ARG A 176 -5.07 3.87 9.76
CA ARG A 176 -4.11 4.99 9.92
C ARG A 176 -3.24 4.81 11.16
N ASP A 177 -3.83 4.46 12.30
CA ASP A 177 -3.10 4.23 13.55
C ASP A 177 -2.12 3.05 13.39
N LEU A 178 -2.58 1.95 12.78
CA LEU A 178 -1.73 0.80 12.48
C LEU A 178 -0.56 1.20 11.56
N ASN A 179 -0.85 1.91 10.47
CA ASN A 179 0.16 2.35 9.52
C ASN A 179 1.11 3.38 10.12
N HIS A 180 0.60 4.31 10.94
CA HIS A 180 1.41 5.27 11.69
C HIS A 180 2.42 4.56 12.60
N GLU A 181 1.97 3.58 13.37
CA GLU A 181 2.86 2.79 14.22
C GLU A 181 3.98 2.13 13.41
N HIS A 182 3.63 1.52 12.29
CA HIS A 182 4.56 0.77 11.44
C HIS A 182 5.50 1.66 10.62
N ILE A 183 5.12 2.91 10.33
CA ILE A 183 5.93 3.86 9.56
C ILE A 183 6.81 4.71 10.46
N PHE A 184 6.23 5.33 11.50
CA PHE A 184 6.88 6.42 12.23
C PHE A 184 7.43 5.99 13.59
N SER A 185 6.83 4.99 14.25
CA SER A 185 7.20 4.61 15.63
C SER A 185 8.08 3.38 15.66
N LEU A 186 7.60 2.26 15.15
CA LEU A 186 8.23 0.94 15.29
C LEU A 186 9.63 0.85 14.67
N PRO A 187 9.92 1.41 13.48
CA PRO A 187 11.26 1.37 12.89
C PRO A 187 12.31 2.02 13.77
N LEU A 188 11.95 3.07 14.52
CA LEU A 188 12.83 3.84 15.38
C LEU A 188 12.81 3.42 16.85
N ALA A 189 11.91 2.53 17.24
CA ALA A 189 11.87 2.00 18.60
C ALA A 189 13.19 1.30 18.93
N ALA A 190 13.70 1.53 20.15
CA ALA A 190 14.98 0.97 20.61
C ALA A 190 14.96 -0.57 20.57
N GLN A 191 13.81 -1.15 20.97
CA GLN A 191 13.55 -2.59 20.94
C GLN A 191 12.24 -2.81 20.18
N ASN A 192 12.32 -3.26 18.94
CA ASN A 192 11.18 -3.54 18.09
C ASN A 192 11.03 -5.03 17.72
N GLY A 193 11.83 -5.90 18.33
CA GLY A 193 11.76 -7.34 18.11
C GLY A 193 12.30 -7.81 16.75
N LEU A 194 12.86 -6.92 15.93
CA LEU A 194 13.41 -7.28 14.61
C LEU A 194 14.89 -7.64 14.71
N ASP A 195 15.24 -8.81 14.21
CA ASP A 195 16.63 -9.25 14.02
C ASP A 195 17.13 -8.74 12.66
N LEU A 196 17.63 -7.49 12.65
CA LEU A 196 18.07 -6.82 11.43
C LEU A 196 19.34 -7.45 10.83
N ASP A 197 20.23 -8.02 11.66
CA ASP A 197 21.46 -8.65 11.20
C ASP A 197 21.20 -10.00 10.53
N ARG A 198 20.08 -10.66 10.86
CA ARG A 198 19.62 -11.84 10.11
C ARG A 198 19.24 -11.51 8.67
N ILE A 199 18.84 -10.27 8.40
CA ILE A 199 18.44 -9.79 7.06
C ILE A 199 19.67 -9.34 6.29
N THR A 200 20.54 -8.55 6.93
CA THR A 200 21.82 -8.11 6.39
C THR A 200 22.77 -7.83 7.54
N GLU A 201 23.88 -8.52 7.60
CA GLU A 201 24.92 -8.34 8.63
C GLU A 201 25.37 -6.85 8.68
N GLY A 202 25.41 -6.29 9.90
CA GLY A 202 25.73 -4.89 10.15
C GLY A 202 24.57 -3.91 10.06
N LEU A 203 23.36 -4.37 9.67
CA LEU A 203 22.18 -3.49 9.55
C LEU A 203 21.69 -3.03 10.92
N ALA A 204 21.81 -3.85 11.96
CA ALA A 204 21.45 -3.45 13.32
C ALA A 204 22.30 -2.28 13.82
N CYS A 205 23.61 -2.28 13.49
CA CYS A 205 24.52 -1.20 13.82
C CYS A 205 24.12 0.11 13.12
N ALA A 206 23.90 0.06 11.80
CA ALA A 206 23.47 1.22 11.02
C ALA A 206 22.11 1.77 11.50
N ALA A 207 21.16 0.90 11.80
CA ALA A 207 19.87 1.29 12.37
C ALA A 207 20.04 1.96 13.75
N ALA A 208 20.94 1.46 14.59
CA ALA A 208 21.19 2.02 15.92
C ALA A 208 21.78 3.43 15.85
N GLU A 209 22.57 3.76 14.84
CA GLU A 209 23.09 5.11 14.60
C GLU A 209 21.92 6.08 14.32
N LEU A 210 21.02 5.72 13.41
CA LEU A 210 19.85 6.53 13.06
C LEU A 210 18.87 6.68 14.24
N LYS A 211 18.62 5.59 15.01
CA LYS A 211 17.75 5.61 16.20
C LYS A 211 18.27 6.50 17.32
N ARG A 212 19.57 6.76 17.39
CA ARG A 212 20.18 7.68 18.37
C ARG A 212 20.16 9.14 17.92
N ASP A 213 19.91 9.41 16.64
CA ASP A 213 19.81 10.78 16.13
C ASP A 213 18.50 11.42 16.61
N ARG A 214 18.60 12.22 17.66
CA ARG A 214 17.43 12.86 18.28
C ARG A 214 16.72 13.84 17.35
N ALA A 215 17.48 14.55 16.49
CA ALA A 215 16.89 15.49 15.55
C ALA A 215 16.07 14.72 14.49
N TYR A 216 16.63 13.64 13.96
CA TYR A 216 15.92 12.77 13.03
C TYR A 216 14.65 12.19 13.64
N CYS A 217 14.74 11.59 14.83
CA CYS A 217 13.58 10.99 15.52
C CYS A 217 12.49 12.05 15.81
N TRP A 218 12.88 13.27 16.17
CA TRP A 218 11.94 14.36 16.40
C TRP A 218 11.20 14.75 15.12
N HIS A 219 11.91 14.98 14.02
CA HIS A 219 11.28 15.30 12.73
C HIS A 219 10.39 14.18 12.20
N VAL A 220 10.78 12.91 12.39
CA VAL A 220 9.93 11.76 12.03
C VAL A 220 8.63 11.76 12.87
N SER A 221 8.69 12.10 14.15
CA SER A 221 7.50 12.25 15.01
C SER A 221 6.57 13.36 14.52
N GLU A 222 7.12 14.52 14.11
CA GLU A 222 6.34 15.63 13.55
C GLU A 222 5.66 15.22 12.22
N LEU A 223 6.37 14.50 11.35
CA LEU A 223 5.80 13.94 10.12
C LEU A 223 4.70 12.92 10.42
N GLY A 224 4.88 12.09 11.46
CA GLY A 224 3.84 11.18 11.94
C GLY A 224 2.59 11.93 12.42
N THR A 225 2.78 13.04 13.13
CA THR A 225 1.68 13.92 13.54
C THR A 225 0.96 14.50 12.32
N ALA A 226 1.71 14.99 11.33
CA ALA A 226 1.13 15.50 10.08
C ALA A 226 0.38 14.41 9.28
N TYR A 227 0.89 13.18 9.26
CA TYR A 227 0.20 12.03 8.65
C TYR A 227 -1.17 11.77 9.29
N LEU A 228 -1.31 12.00 10.59
CA LEU A 228 -2.57 11.83 11.32
C LEU A 228 -3.54 13.03 11.21
N TRP A 229 -3.14 14.12 10.58
CA TRP A 229 -4.06 15.25 10.36
C TRP A 229 -5.20 14.82 9.41
N ASP A 230 -6.40 15.28 9.72
CA ASP A 230 -7.53 15.17 8.80
C ASP A 230 -7.33 16.22 7.70
N GLY A 231 -7.03 15.76 6.50
CA GLY A 231 -6.85 16.60 5.32
C GLY A 231 -8.09 16.63 4.43
N GLY A 232 -8.02 17.42 3.36
CA GLY A 232 -9.11 17.54 2.37
C GLY A 232 -8.98 16.63 1.15
N ALA A 233 -7.82 15.98 0.97
CA ALA A 233 -7.53 15.18 -0.20
C ALA A 233 -7.63 13.68 0.08
N LEU A 234 -8.21 12.94 -0.85
CA LEU A 234 -8.17 11.48 -0.82
C LEU A 234 -6.76 11.02 -1.20
N VAL A 235 -6.15 10.22 -0.34
CA VAL A 235 -4.84 9.58 -0.58
C VAL A 235 -5.00 8.06 -0.67
N HIS A 236 -4.10 7.42 -1.43
CA HIS A 236 -4.04 5.98 -1.56
C HIS A 236 -3.57 5.30 -0.27
N GLY A 237 -2.58 5.90 0.39
CA GLY A 237 -2.07 5.48 1.70
C GLY A 237 -1.01 4.38 1.68
N ASP A 238 -0.78 3.72 0.54
CA ASP A 238 0.34 2.77 0.30
C ASP A 238 0.65 2.73 -1.22
N TYR A 239 0.98 3.90 -1.80
CA TYR A 239 1.23 4.08 -3.24
C TYR A 239 2.64 3.66 -3.63
N PHE A 240 2.91 2.37 -3.64
CA PHE A 240 4.24 1.80 -3.88
C PHE A 240 4.24 0.80 -5.06
N PRO A 241 5.39 0.36 -5.57
CA PRO A 241 5.50 -0.53 -6.73
C PRO A 241 4.67 -1.83 -6.69
N GLY A 242 4.38 -2.37 -5.50
CA GLY A 242 3.50 -3.53 -5.34
C GLY A 242 2.02 -3.22 -5.59
N SER A 243 1.63 -1.94 -5.50
CA SER A 243 0.28 -1.46 -5.82
C SER A 243 0.14 -0.97 -7.27
N TRP A 244 1.22 -1.00 -8.06
CA TRP A 244 1.21 -0.69 -9.48
C TRP A 244 1.35 -1.98 -10.28
N VAL A 245 0.35 -2.34 -11.06
CA VAL A 245 0.37 -3.59 -11.83
C VAL A 245 0.30 -3.33 -13.32
N ARG A 246 1.02 -4.15 -14.09
CA ARG A 246 1.02 -4.09 -15.54
C ARG A 246 -0.16 -4.86 -16.09
N ALA A 247 -1.01 -4.21 -16.85
CA ALA A 247 -2.07 -4.82 -17.62
C ALA A 247 -1.79 -4.69 -19.11
N ALA A 248 -2.57 -5.38 -19.96
CA ALA A 248 -2.37 -5.37 -21.41
C ALA A 248 -2.50 -3.97 -22.05
N ASP A 249 -3.28 -3.08 -21.42
CA ASP A 249 -3.64 -1.76 -21.91
C ASP A 249 -3.06 -0.63 -21.05
N GLY A 250 -2.02 -0.88 -20.25
CA GLY A 250 -1.34 0.12 -19.42
C GLY A 250 -1.20 -0.28 -17.96
N ILE A 251 -1.11 0.70 -17.07
CA ILE A 251 -0.95 0.47 -15.63
C ILE A 251 -2.32 0.43 -14.95
N ARG A 252 -2.46 -0.45 -13.95
CA ARG A 252 -3.57 -0.45 -13.01
C ARG A 252 -3.06 -0.22 -11.61
N ILE A 253 -3.75 0.65 -10.88
CA ILE A 253 -3.49 0.91 -9.46
C ILE A 253 -4.46 0.07 -8.63
N ILE A 254 -3.94 -0.64 -7.65
CA ILE A 254 -4.68 -1.59 -6.81
C ILE A 254 -4.42 -1.34 -5.32
N ASP A 255 -5.22 -1.95 -4.47
CA ASP A 255 -5.02 -2.04 -3.02
C ASP A 255 -5.06 -0.71 -2.23
N PRO A 256 -6.04 0.20 -2.43
CA PRO A 256 -6.18 1.41 -1.63
C PRO A 256 -6.80 1.15 -0.23
N GLU A 257 -6.46 0.04 0.43
CA GLU A 257 -7.01 -0.33 1.74
C GLU A 257 -6.57 0.60 2.90
N PHE A 258 -5.45 1.29 2.70
CA PHE A 258 -4.93 2.30 3.62
C PHE A 258 -5.42 3.71 3.30
N CYS A 259 -6.35 3.88 2.35
CA CYS A 259 -6.83 5.18 1.93
C CYS A 259 -7.49 5.97 3.08
N PHE A 260 -7.32 7.27 3.04
CA PHE A 260 -7.95 8.21 3.97
C PHE A 260 -7.97 9.63 3.39
N LEU A 261 -8.67 10.56 4.08
CA LEU A 261 -8.56 11.99 3.79
C LEU A 261 -7.37 12.56 4.56
N GLY A 262 -6.32 12.92 3.85
CA GLY A 262 -5.05 13.34 4.42
C GLY A 262 -4.32 14.39 3.59
N VAL A 263 -3.00 14.37 3.70
CA VAL A 263 -2.06 15.23 2.99
C VAL A 263 -1.51 14.50 1.76
N ARG A 264 -1.62 15.13 0.60
CA ARG A 264 -1.22 14.54 -0.70
C ARG A 264 0.28 14.23 -0.76
N GLU A 265 1.07 15.00 -0.04
CA GLU A 265 2.51 14.84 0.08
C GLU A 265 2.93 13.44 0.50
N PHE A 266 2.05 12.70 1.20
CA PHE A 266 2.34 11.35 1.66
C PHE A 266 2.54 10.38 0.48
N ASP A 267 1.59 10.30 -0.46
CA ASP A 267 1.69 9.38 -1.60
C ASP A 267 2.85 9.73 -2.54
N TYR A 268 3.11 11.04 -2.77
CA TYR A 268 4.28 11.50 -3.51
C TYR A 268 5.58 11.13 -2.80
N GLY A 269 5.62 11.25 -1.47
CA GLY A 269 6.76 10.84 -0.65
C GLY A 269 7.02 9.34 -0.73
N VAL A 270 5.97 8.51 -0.63
CA VAL A 270 6.06 7.05 -0.79
C VAL A 270 6.63 6.72 -2.18
N MET A 271 6.07 7.29 -3.25
CA MET A 271 6.57 7.07 -4.61
C MET A 271 8.06 7.44 -4.73
N LEU A 272 8.45 8.62 -4.23
CA LEU A 272 9.83 9.09 -4.25
C LEU A 272 10.76 8.15 -3.49
N ALA A 273 10.35 7.66 -2.31
CA ALA A 273 11.10 6.68 -1.53
C ALA A 273 11.40 5.41 -2.32
N HIS A 274 10.40 4.89 -3.03
CA HIS A 274 10.56 3.66 -3.79
C HIS A 274 11.45 3.83 -5.03
N LEU A 275 11.50 5.01 -5.63
CA LEU A 275 12.50 5.34 -6.65
C LEU A 275 13.93 5.35 -6.07
N ALA A 276 14.12 5.86 -4.84
CA ALA A 276 15.41 5.79 -4.14
C ALA A 276 15.80 4.35 -3.83
N LEU A 277 14.88 3.58 -3.24
CA LEU A 277 15.08 2.17 -2.90
C LEU A 277 15.40 1.31 -4.13
N ALA A 278 14.81 1.62 -5.26
CA ALA A 278 15.11 0.98 -6.54
C ALA A 278 16.40 1.52 -7.19
N ARG A 279 16.96 2.62 -6.70
CA ARG A 279 18.08 3.31 -7.35
C ARG A 279 17.77 3.66 -8.82
N ALA A 280 16.54 4.09 -9.08
CA ALA A 280 16.00 4.34 -10.41
C ALA A 280 16.59 5.62 -11.08
N GLY A 281 17.55 6.26 -10.43
CA GLY A 281 18.25 7.43 -10.94
C GLY A 281 17.61 8.77 -10.51
N VAL A 282 18.45 9.81 -10.48
CA VAL A 282 18.07 11.15 -10.02
C VAL A 282 17.01 11.81 -10.91
N GLU A 283 16.99 11.46 -12.20
CA GLU A 283 16.05 12.07 -13.15
C GLU A 283 14.60 11.67 -12.87
N ALA A 284 14.35 10.39 -12.53
CA ALA A 284 13.03 9.95 -12.10
C ALA A 284 12.57 10.70 -10.84
N ALA A 285 13.46 10.88 -9.87
CA ALA A 285 13.18 11.63 -8.66
C ALA A 285 12.87 13.12 -8.93
N ARG A 286 13.61 13.77 -9.87
CA ARG A 286 13.33 15.16 -10.29
C ARG A 286 11.93 15.31 -10.87
N GLN A 287 11.45 14.33 -11.61
CA GLN A 287 10.11 14.38 -12.19
C GLN A 287 9.03 14.30 -11.14
N VAL A 288 9.22 13.46 -10.10
CA VAL A 288 8.29 13.42 -8.95
C VAL A 288 8.23 14.78 -8.26
N LEU A 289 9.39 15.40 -7.99
CA LEU A 289 9.44 16.72 -7.36
C LEU A 289 8.84 17.79 -8.27
N ALA A 290 9.13 17.77 -9.57
CA ALA A 290 8.51 18.70 -10.51
C ALA A 290 6.99 18.52 -10.62
N ALA A 291 6.49 17.30 -10.44
CA ALA A 291 5.05 17.06 -10.38
C ALA A 291 4.46 17.61 -9.07
N SER A 292 5.11 17.38 -7.91
CA SER A 292 4.67 17.94 -6.63
C SER A 292 4.72 19.47 -6.61
N ASP A 293 5.73 20.08 -7.22
CA ASP A 293 5.84 21.55 -7.37
C ASP A 293 4.64 22.12 -8.17
N ARG A 294 4.24 21.47 -9.27
CA ARG A 294 3.06 21.89 -10.07
C ARG A 294 1.75 21.81 -9.28
N GLU A 295 1.67 20.88 -8.34
CA GLU A 295 0.53 20.69 -7.46
C GLU A 295 0.61 21.55 -6.18
N HIS A 296 1.63 22.40 -6.06
CA HIS A 296 1.90 23.28 -4.92
C HIS A 296 2.02 22.54 -3.59
N LEU A 297 2.57 21.32 -3.61
CA LEU A 297 2.80 20.53 -2.40
C LEU A 297 4.03 21.03 -1.65
N MET A 298 4.07 20.76 -0.35
CA MET A 298 5.19 21.17 0.50
C MET A 298 6.37 20.21 0.34
N ASP A 299 7.45 20.65 -0.32
CA ASP A 299 8.67 19.85 -0.49
C ASP A 299 9.19 19.21 0.80
N THR A 300 9.17 19.97 1.90
CA THR A 300 9.63 19.48 3.20
C THR A 300 8.83 18.25 3.66
N MET A 301 7.55 18.19 3.35
CA MET A 301 6.71 17.04 3.67
C MET A 301 6.92 15.89 2.68
N VAL A 302 6.96 16.16 1.37
CA VAL A 302 7.22 15.13 0.35
C VAL A 302 8.55 14.43 0.61
N LEU A 303 9.63 15.21 0.80
CA LEU A 303 10.96 14.69 1.07
C LEU A 303 11.04 14.01 2.44
N GLY A 304 10.39 14.58 3.45
CA GLY A 304 10.30 14.00 4.79
C GLY A 304 9.62 12.62 4.78
N PHE A 305 8.44 12.51 4.16
CA PHE A 305 7.74 11.22 4.02
C PHE A 305 8.55 10.22 3.20
N ALA A 306 9.27 10.67 2.15
CA ALA A 306 10.17 9.79 1.41
C ALA A 306 11.29 9.24 2.30
N GLY A 307 11.92 10.08 3.11
CA GLY A 307 12.95 9.64 4.05
C GLY A 307 12.41 8.61 5.05
N VAL A 308 11.24 8.88 5.63
CA VAL A 308 10.60 7.96 6.60
C VAL A 308 10.25 6.62 5.95
N GLU A 309 9.71 6.62 4.74
CA GLU A 309 9.37 5.38 4.03
C GLU A 309 10.61 4.55 3.69
N ILE A 310 11.73 5.19 3.28
CA ILE A 310 13.02 4.50 3.11
C ILE A 310 13.40 3.77 4.40
N THR A 311 13.32 4.45 5.55
CA THR A 311 13.64 3.85 6.85
C THR A 311 12.71 2.68 7.19
N ARG A 312 11.38 2.86 7.00
CA ARG A 312 10.39 1.79 7.18
C ARG A 312 10.74 0.54 6.38
N ARG A 313 11.12 0.71 5.12
CA ARG A 313 11.42 -0.41 4.20
C ARG A 313 12.78 -1.07 4.44
N LEU A 314 13.68 -0.42 5.14
CA LEU A 314 15.01 -0.97 5.48
C LEU A 314 15.06 -1.60 6.87
N ILE A 315 14.45 -0.96 7.87
CA ILE A 315 14.60 -1.36 9.27
C ILE A 315 13.27 -1.49 10.03
N GLY A 316 12.12 -1.39 9.33
CA GLY A 316 10.78 -1.64 9.87
C GLY A 316 10.32 -3.09 9.67
N VAL A 317 9.06 -3.38 10.00
CA VAL A 317 8.44 -4.71 9.78
C VAL A 317 8.17 -4.98 8.31
N ALA A 318 7.79 -3.96 7.54
CA ALA A 318 7.43 -4.06 6.12
C ALA A 318 8.66 -3.95 5.20
N GLN A 319 9.72 -4.73 5.50
CA GLN A 319 10.95 -4.73 4.72
C GLN A 319 10.74 -5.27 3.32
N LEU A 320 11.51 -4.72 2.38
CA LEU A 320 11.56 -5.21 1.01
C LEU A 320 12.73 -6.17 0.83
N PRO A 321 12.60 -7.20 0.00
CA PRO A 321 13.69 -8.12 -0.35
C PRO A 321 14.66 -7.45 -1.33
N LEU A 322 15.31 -6.35 -0.90
CA LEU A 322 16.23 -5.59 -1.73
C LEU A 322 17.53 -6.36 -1.95
N PRO A 323 18.04 -6.45 -3.19
CA PRO A 323 19.25 -7.20 -3.52
C PRO A 323 20.53 -6.41 -3.17
N TYR A 324 20.57 -5.77 -1.98
CA TYR A 324 21.65 -4.87 -1.58
C TYR A 324 22.38 -5.36 -0.35
N GLY A 325 23.71 -5.24 -0.37
CA GLY A 325 24.56 -5.40 0.81
C GLY A 325 24.49 -4.20 1.76
N ILE A 326 25.20 -4.30 2.86
CA ILE A 326 25.17 -3.34 3.97
C ILE A 326 25.57 -1.92 3.55
N ASP A 327 26.57 -1.75 2.69
CA ASP A 327 27.04 -0.42 2.26
C ASP A 327 25.93 0.36 1.54
N THR A 328 25.18 -0.31 0.64
CA THR A 328 24.06 0.32 -0.06
C THR A 328 22.91 0.63 0.91
N LYS A 329 22.61 -0.29 1.85
CA LYS A 329 21.55 -0.06 2.84
C LYS A 329 21.91 1.08 3.79
N ARG A 330 23.16 1.20 4.19
CA ARG A 330 23.67 2.31 4.99
C ARG A 330 23.56 3.62 4.24
N HIS A 331 24.00 3.65 2.97
CA HIS A 331 23.82 4.83 2.12
C HIS A 331 22.35 5.25 1.99
N LEU A 332 21.42 4.31 1.81
CA LEU A 332 19.98 4.61 1.77
C LEU A 332 19.44 5.15 3.11
N LEU A 333 19.97 4.71 4.25
CA LEU A 333 19.65 5.31 5.56
C LEU A 333 20.20 6.74 5.67
N ASP A 334 21.39 7.03 5.10
CA ASP A 334 21.95 8.37 5.04
C ASP A 334 21.13 9.28 4.11
N VAL A 335 20.64 8.74 2.97
CA VAL A 335 19.67 9.43 2.10
C VAL A 335 18.40 9.77 2.89
N SER A 336 17.80 8.79 3.57
CA SER A 336 16.64 9.02 4.44
C SER A 336 16.88 10.15 5.42
N ARG A 337 18.00 10.10 6.14
CA ARG A 337 18.40 11.11 7.11
C ARG A 337 18.51 12.51 6.48
N SER A 338 19.11 12.58 5.31
CA SER A 338 19.28 13.84 4.59
C SER A 338 17.94 14.43 4.12
N LEU A 339 17.04 13.60 3.60
CA LEU A 339 15.71 14.02 3.15
C LEU A 339 14.86 14.57 4.30
N VAL A 340 14.99 14.00 5.50
CA VAL A 340 14.24 14.44 6.70
C VAL A 340 14.85 15.69 7.31
N LEU A 341 16.19 15.79 7.43
CA LEU A 341 16.86 16.85 8.18
C LEU A 341 17.30 18.05 7.35
N ALA A 342 17.49 17.87 6.05
CA ALA A 342 18.01 18.89 5.15
C ALA A 342 17.24 18.88 3.80
N PRO A 343 15.90 19.04 3.84
CA PRO A 343 15.07 18.94 2.62
C PRO A 343 15.44 20.02 1.57
N GLU A 344 16.04 21.13 1.98
CA GLU A 344 16.53 22.18 1.08
C GLU A 344 17.64 21.69 0.12
N ARG A 345 18.34 20.60 0.48
CA ARG A 345 19.32 19.95 -0.39
C ARG A 345 18.70 19.08 -1.46
N ARG A 346 17.39 18.85 -1.35
CA ARG A 346 16.60 17.99 -2.25
C ARG A 346 17.35 16.68 -2.60
N LEU A 347 17.75 16.52 -3.85
CA LEU A 347 18.35 15.28 -4.35
C LEU A 347 19.89 15.25 -4.33
N ALA A 348 20.55 16.15 -3.63
CA ALA A 348 22.04 16.20 -3.60
C ALA A 348 22.67 14.92 -3.04
N CYS A 349 21.93 14.14 -2.23
CA CYS A 349 22.36 12.88 -1.66
C CYS A 349 21.90 11.64 -2.45
N TRP A 350 21.27 11.84 -3.61
CA TRP A 350 20.64 10.76 -4.40
C TRP A 350 21.62 9.96 -5.24
N SER A 351 22.85 10.41 -5.39
CA SER A 351 23.91 9.80 -6.23
C SER A 351 24.74 8.76 -5.51
#